data_34f3cb6f535e2ccaf81fb780c35b9e30
#
_entry.id   34f3cb6f535e2ccaf81fb780c35b9e30
#
_cell.length_a   1.000
_cell.length_b   1.000
_cell.length_c   1.000
_cell.angle_alpha   90.00
_cell.angle_beta   90.00
_cell.angle_gamma   90.00
#
_symmetry.space_group_name_H-M   'P 1'
#
loop_
_entity.id
_entity.type
_entity.pdbx_description
1 polymer ?
#
loop_
_entity_poly.entity_id
_entity_poly.type
_entity_poly.pdbx_seq_one_letter_code
_entity_poly.pdbx_strand_id
1 'polypeptide(L)'
;ADLEAEAALLEVLRPTGLPILSEEMGADASFSLDRDGWIIDPLDGTMNFVRGIPVSCTCVALWRGGHPVLGVIQENGRDCVWTGGVGRPTSCNGSTVQCGNASVPESAILTTGFPRCFDFGDASLSETMRRLSQYKKVRMIGCAGLALAWTAGGMMDLYREENIFLWDAAAGIALVEAAGGHATFTPIDGQWRTTVTAGSPSLVAAEH
;
A
#
# COMPACT_ATOMS: atom_id res chain seq x y z
N ALA A 1 -3.57 -20.88 1.29
CA ALA A 1 -3.29 -19.73 2.19
C ALA A 1 -4.24 -18.58 1.88
N ASP A 2 -4.25 -18.05 0.64
CA ASP A 2 -4.97 -16.84 0.22
C ASP A 2 -6.48 -16.97 0.47
N LEU A 3 -7.11 -18.04 -0.05
CA LEU A 3 -8.54 -18.32 0.16
C LEU A 3 -8.91 -18.58 1.63
N GLU A 4 -8.03 -19.15 2.43
CA GLU A 4 -8.25 -19.35 3.86
C GLU A 4 -8.18 -18.03 4.63
N ALA A 5 -7.21 -17.18 4.28
CA ALA A 5 -7.09 -15.84 4.84
C ALA A 5 -8.29 -14.97 4.46
N GLU A 6 -8.71 -15.05 3.19
CA GLU A 6 -9.93 -14.36 2.73
C GLU A 6 -11.16 -14.80 3.52
N ALA A 7 -11.37 -16.12 3.67
CA ALA A 7 -12.52 -16.63 4.41
C ALA A 7 -12.56 -16.10 5.85
N ALA A 8 -11.41 -16.06 6.54
CA ALA A 8 -11.33 -15.52 7.90
C ALA A 8 -11.63 -14.01 7.95
N LEU A 9 -11.15 -13.23 6.97
CA LEU A 9 -11.48 -11.81 6.87
C LEU A 9 -12.97 -11.59 6.61
N LEU A 10 -13.57 -12.38 5.72
CA LEU A 10 -14.99 -12.27 5.40
C LEU A 10 -15.90 -12.59 6.60
N GLU A 11 -15.53 -13.55 7.46
CA GLU A 11 -16.26 -13.83 8.70
C GLU A 11 -16.35 -12.60 9.61
N VAL A 12 -15.31 -11.77 9.65
CA VAL A 12 -15.26 -10.57 10.49
C VAL A 12 -15.92 -9.36 9.79
N LEU A 13 -15.73 -9.21 8.49
CA LEU A 13 -16.13 -7.99 7.77
C LEU A 13 -17.58 -8.01 7.28
N ARG A 14 -18.11 -9.16 6.82
CA ARG A 14 -19.50 -9.27 6.33
C ARG A 14 -20.58 -8.85 7.34
N PRO A 15 -20.44 -9.10 8.67
CA PRO A 15 -21.40 -8.61 9.66
C PRO A 15 -21.51 -7.08 9.74
N THR A 16 -20.55 -6.33 9.19
CA THR A 16 -20.62 -4.86 9.11
C THR A 16 -21.68 -4.36 8.13
N GLY A 17 -22.12 -5.21 7.19
CA GLY A 17 -23.06 -4.86 6.13
C GLY A 17 -22.48 -4.01 5.00
N LEU A 18 -21.20 -3.69 5.03
CA LEU A 18 -20.53 -2.96 3.96
C LEU A 18 -20.08 -3.92 2.83
N PRO A 19 -20.16 -3.47 1.56
CA PRO A 19 -19.66 -4.25 0.44
C PRO A 19 -18.12 -4.38 0.49
N ILE A 20 -17.60 -5.43 -0.11
CA ILE A 20 -16.19 -5.79 -0.08
C ILE A 20 -15.63 -5.85 -1.51
N LEU A 21 -14.44 -5.30 -1.69
CA LEU A 21 -13.54 -5.55 -2.81
C LEU A 21 -12.35 -6.38 -2.30
N SER A 22 -12.11 -7.54 -2.88
CA SER A 22 -11.01 -8.44 -2.54
C SER A 22 -10.22 -8.83 -3.77
N GLU A 23 -8.92 -9.12 -3.61
CA GLU A 23 -8.10 -9.67 -4.69
C GLU A 23 -8.68 -10.99 -5.22
N GLU A 24 -9.05 -11.91 -4.33
CA GLU A 24 -9.45 -13.27 -4.70
C GLU A 24 -10.89 -13.37 -5.21
N MET A 25 -11.82 -12.78 -4.48
CA MET A 25 -13.25 -12.87 -4.82
C MET A 25 -13.69 -11.79 -5.83
N GLY A 26 -12.90 -10.72 -6.03
CA GLY A 26 -13.32 -9.52 -6.76
C GLY A 26 -14.24 -8.61 -5.94
N ALA A 27 -15.05 -7.83 -6.62
CA ALA A 27 -15.96 -6.87 -6.00
C ALA A 27 -17.34 -7.47 -5.75
N ASP A 28 -17.92 -7.26 -4.56
CA ASP A 28 -19.35 -7.45 -4.32
C ASP A 28 -20.15 -6.60 -5.33
N ALA A 29 -21.32 -7.09 -5.77
CA ALA A 29 -22.16 -6.40 -6.76
C ALA A 29 -22.57 -4.97 -6.36
N SER A 30 -22.58 -4.66 -5.07
CA SER A 30 -22.89 -3.35 -4.50
C SER A 30 -21.66 -2.48 -4.21
N PHE A 31 -20.43 -3.00 -4.42
CA PHE A 31 -19.22 -2.23 -4.20
C PHE A 31 -19.08 -1.10 -5.24
N SER A 32 -18.76 0.08 -4.76
CA SER A 32 -18.49 1.25 -5.59
C SER A 32 -17.50 2.17 -4.88
N LEU A 33 -16.61 2.81 -5.63
CA LEU A 33 -15.65 3.77 -5.10
C LEU A 33 -16.30 5.03 -4.49
N ASP A 34 -17.55 5.33 -4.86
CA ASP A 34 -18.30 6.47 -4.32
C ASP A 34 -19.01 6.16 -2.98
N ARG A 35 -18.91 4.93 -2.50
CA ARG A 35 -19.60 4.46 -1.29
C ARG A 35 -18.62 3.88 -0.28
N ASP A 36 -19.08 3.74 0.95
CA ASP A 36 -18.34 3.04 1.99
C ASP A 36 -18.23 1.55 1.65
N GLY A 37 -17.05 0.97 1.84
CA GLY A 37 -16.77 -0.44 1.58
C GLY A 37 -15.44 -0.88 2.16
N TRP A 38 -15.26 -2.17 2.29
CA TRP A 38 -13.98 -2.76 2.64
C TRP A 38 -13.17 -3.09 1.39
N ILE A 39 -11.87 -2.87 1.47
CA ILE A 39 -10.91 -3.29 0.44
C ILE A 39 -9.89 -4.16 1.13
N ILE A 40 -9.72 -5.40 0.65
CA ILE A 40 -8.87 -6.38 1.29
C ILE A 40 -7.93 -7.05 0.29
N ASP A 41 -6.71 -7.29 0.75
CA ASP A 41 -5.78 -8.24 0.17
C ASP A 41 -5.44 -9.29 1.24
N PRO A 42 -5.91 -10.51 1.07
CA PRO A 42 -5.66 -11.59 2.03
C PRO A 42 -4.17 -11.95 2.19
N LEU A 43 -3.40 -11.83 1.11
CA LEU A 43 -1.97 -12.18 1.11
C LEU A 43 -1.17 -11.39 0.06
N ASP A 44 -0.85 -10.13 0.34
CA ASP A 44 0.12 -9.37 -0.45
C ASP A 44 1.53 -9.96 -0.31
N GLY A 45 2.22 -10.06 -1.44
CA GLY A 45 3.53 -10.70 -1.51
C GLY A 45 3.46 -12.23 -1.62
N THR A 46 2.47 -12.78 -2.32
CA THR A 46 2.25 -14.22 -2.53
C THR A 46 3.50 -14.95 -3.01
N MET A 47 4.28 -14.38 -3.93
CA MET A 47 5.54 -14.99 -4.41
C MET A 47 6.60 -15.05 -3.31
N ASN A 48 6.68 -14.04 -2.45
CA ASN A 48 7.57 -14.06 -1.29
C ASN A 48 7.15 -15.15 -0.31
N PHE A 49 5.85 -15.21 -0.01
CA PHE A 49 5.28 -16.21 0.89
C PHE A 49 5.57 -17.65 0.43
N VAL A 50 5.29 -17.96 -0.84
CA VAL A 50 5.54 -19.28 -1.43
C VAL A 50 7.03 -19.67 -1.38
N ARG A 51 7.92 -18.70 -1.45
CA ARG A 51 9.38 -18.89 -1.40
C ARG A 51 9.96 -18.86 0.00
N GLY A 52 9.15 -18.64 1.04
CA GLY A 52 9.61 -18.51 2.43
C GLY A 52 10.41 -17.23 2.69
N ILE A 53 10.26 -16.21 1.83
CA ILE A 53 10.82 -14.87 2.07
C ILE A 53 9.89 -14.17 3.07
N PRO A 54 10.37 -13.69 4.23
CA PRO A 54 9.52 -13.14 5.29
C PRO A 54 9.06 -11.71 4.98
N VAL A 55 8.52 -11.49 3.78
CA VAL A 55 8.04 -10.20 3.26
C VAL A 55 6.70 -10.43 2.58
N SER A 56 5.66 -10.61 3.38
CA SER A 56 4.26 -10.70 2.96
C SER A 56 3.35 -10.20 4.07
N CYS A 57 2.15 -9.78 3.73
CA CYS A 57 1.19 -9.27 4.71
C CYS A 57 -0.25 -9.50 4.28
N THR A 58 -1.16 -9.29 5.22
CA THR A 58 -2.60 -9.17 4.98
C THR A 58 -2.99 -7.70 5.09
N CYS A 59 -3.72 -7.17 4.12
CA CYS A 59 -4.14 -5.77 4.08
C CYS A 59 -5.66 -5.64 4.19
N VAL A 60 -6.12 -4.73 5.05
CA VAL A 60 -7.55 -4.38 5.20
C VAL A 60 -7.68 -2.87 5.24
N ALA A 61 -8.50 -2.30 4.39
CA ALA A 61 -8.82 -0.87 4.38
C ALA A 61 -10.33 -0.63 4.45
N LEU A 62 -10.74 0.40 5.19
CA LEU A 62 -12.07 0.98 5.06
C LEU A 62 -11.98 2.13 4.06
N TRP A 63 -12.71 1.98 2.98
CA TRP A 63 -12.88 3.00 1.94
C TRP A 63 -14.12 3.83 2.22
N ARG A 64 -14.02 5.14 2.08
CA ARG A 64 -15.14 6.07 2.29
C ARG A 64 -15.01 7.31 1.41
N GLY A 65 -16.03 7.56 0.59
CA GLY A 65 -16.08 8.79 -0.19
C GLY A 65 -14.89 9.00 -1.12
N GLY A 66 -14.41 7.96 -1.79
CA GLY A 66 -13.30 8.05 -2.72
C GLY A 66 -11.90 7.93 -2.10
N HIS A 67 -11.79 7.62 -0.78
CA HIS A 67 -10.50 7.62 -0.09
C HIS A 67 -10.43 6.53 1.01
N PRO A 68 -9.27 5.91 1.26
CA PRO A 68 -9.11 5.00 2.39
C PRO A 68 -9.00 5.79 3.71
N VAL A 69 -9.90 5.50 4.66
CA VAL A 69 -9.98 6.23 5.94
C VAL A 69 -9.46 5.44 7.14
N LEU A 70 -9.24 4.12 6.97
CA LEU A 70 -8.65 3.24 7.97
C LEU A 70 -7.79 2.20 7.24
N GLY A 71 -6.65 1.90 7.79
CA GLY A 71 -5.77 0.82 7.33
C GLY A 71 -5.37 -0.10 8.48
N VAL A 72 -5.36 -1.39 8.19
CA VAL A 72 -4.76 -2.43 9.03
C VAL A 72 -3.88 -3.30 8.14
N ILE A 73 -2.62 -3.49 8.54
CA ILE A 73 -1.69 -4.39 7.85
C ILE A 73 -1.05 -5.31 8.89
N GLN A 74 -1.24 -6.62 8.69
CA GLN A 74 -0.61 -7.65 9.50
C GLN A 74 0.58 -8.21 8.74
N GLU A 75 1.81 -8.08 9.28
CA GLU A 75 2.99 -8.74 8.71
C GLU A 75 2.90 -10.26 8.93
N ASN A 76 2.99 -11.03 7.86
CA ASN A 76 3.05 -12.49 7.96
C ASN A 76 4.46 -12.94 8.38
N GLY A 77 4.53 -13.85 9.34
CA GLY A 77 5.81 -14.33 9.86
C GLY A 77 6.50 -13.41 10.87
N ARG A 78 5.89 -12.25 11.18
CA ARG A 78 6.28 -11.37 12.29
C ARG A 78 5.04 -11.01 13.10
N ASP A 79 5.21 -10.93 14.41
CA ASP A 79 4.12 -10.50 15.30
C ASP A 79 4.03 -8.95 15.28
N CYS A 80 3.60 -8.42 14.14
CA CYS A 80 3.54 -6.98 13.89
C CYS A 80 2.25 -6.59 13.17
N VAL A 81 1.42 -5.82 13.85
CA VAL A 81 0.15 -5.29 13.33
C VAL A 81 0.24 -3.77 13.25
N TRP A 82 0.09 -3.24 12.05
CA TRP A 82 0.02 -1.81 11.77
C TRP A 82 -1.44 -1.39 11.70
N THR A 83 -1.79 -0.32 12.41
CA THR A 83 -3.15 0.24 12.39
C THR A 83 -3.09 1.76 12.39
N GLY A 84 -3.98 2.42 11.63
CA GLY A 84 -4.06 3.87 11.57
C GLY A 84 -5.19 4.34 10.66
N GLY A 85 -5.50 5.63 10.70
CA GLY A 85 -6.55 6.21 9.85
C GLY A 85 -6.99 7.59 10.35
N VAL A 86 -8.06 8.10 9.76
CA VAL A 86 -8.60 9.43 10.08
C VAL A 86 -8.91 9.54 11.58
N GLY A 87 -8.28 10.52 12.25
CA GLY A 87 -8.42 10.73 13.68
C GLY A 87 -7.73 9.70 14.59
N ARG A 88 -6.97 8.76 14.02
CA ARG A 88 -6.21 7.74 14.74
C ARG A 88 -4.78 7.70 14.20
N PRO A 89 -3.78 8.11 14.96
CA PRO A 89 -2.38 8.04 14.52
C PRO A 89 -1.98 6.60 14.20
N THR A 90 -1.07 6.44 13.25
CA THR A 90 -0.53 5.13 12.91
C THR A 90 0.30 4.57 14.05
N SER A 91 0.10 3.28 14.30
CA SER A 91 0.87 2.52 15.29
C SER A 91 1.26 1.14 14.76
N CYS A 92 2.40 0.62 15.26
CA CYS A 92 2.79 -0.79 15.14
C CYS A 92 2.71 -1.41 16.53
N ASN A 93 1.90 -2.45 16.70
CA ASN A 93 1.64 -3.10 18.00
C ASN A 93 1.32 -2.10 19.13
N GLY A 94 0.51 -1.08 18.83
CA GLY A 94 0.11 -0.04 19.77
C GLY A 94 1.14 1.06 20.01
N SER A 95 2.37 0.93 19.52
CA SER A 95 3.38 1.98 19.58
C SER A 95 3.20 2.96 18.42
N THR A 96 2.90 4.21 18.72
CA THR A 96 2.73 5.26 17.67
C THR A 96 4.01 5.42 16.87
N VAL A 97 3.85 5.53 15.55
CA VAL A 97 4.94 5.76 14.59
C VAL A 97 4.69 7.03 13.78
N GLN A 98 5.71 7.51 13.12
CA GLN A 98 5.65 8.68 12.24
C GLN A 98 6.36 8.39 10.92
N CYS A 99 5.79 8.92 9.84
CA CYS A 99 6.42 8.91 8.53
C CYS A 99 7.75 9.70 8.56
N GLY A 100 8.70 9.29 7.72
CA GLY A 100 9.96 10.00 7.55
C GLY A 100 9.77 11.45 7.09
N ASN A 101 10.78 12.27 7.29
CA ASN A 101 10.78 13.69 6.94
C ASN A 101 11.88 14.07 5.93
N ALA A 102 12.40 13.11 5.19
CA ALA A 102 13.37 13.39 4.12
C ALA A 102 12.79 14.40 3.13
N SER A 103 13.56 15.42 2.79
CA SER A 103 13.09 16.53 1.95
C SER A 103 13.64 16.51 0.52
N VAL A 104 14.69 15.69 0.29
CA VAL A 104 15.35 15.57 -1.01
C VAL A 104 15.66 14.12 -1.33
N PRO A 105 15.53 13.69 -2.61
CA PRO A 105 15.76 12.30 -3.02
C PRO A 105 17.14 11.75 -2.64
N GLU A 106 18.18 12.57 -2.70
CA GLU A 106 19.58 12.18 -2.43
C GLU A 106 19.81 11.72 -0.98
N SER A 107 18.91 12.04 -0.07
CA SER A 107 18.93 11.58 1.33
C SER A 107 17.95 10.44 1.60
N ALA A 108 17.04 10.14 0.67
CA ALA A 108 15.87 9.32 0.86
C ALA A 108 16.06 7.86 0.39
N ILE A 109 15.29 6.96 1.01
CA ILE A 109 15.10 5.58 0.58
C ILE A 109 13.76 5.49 -0.15
N LEU A 110 13.80 5.22 -1.45
CA LEU A 110 12.63 4.90 -2.26
C LEU A 110 12.32 3.41 -2.17
N THR A 111 11.06 3.05 -1.96
CA THR A 111 10.56 1.70 -2.22
C THR A 111 9.60 1.70 -3.40
N THR A 112 9.73 0.72 -4.30
CA THR A 112 9.01 0.66 -5.57
C THR A 112 8.91 -0.77 -6.07
N GLY A 113 8.19 -0.99 -7.16
CA GLY A 113 8.15 -2.21 -7.95
C GLY A 113 8.15 -1.91 -9.44
N PHE A 114 8.31 -2.93 -10.28
CA PHE A 114 8.03 -2.81 -11.70
C PHE A 114 6.54 -3.03 -11.94
N PRO A 115 5.86 -2.11 -12.67
CA PRO A 115 4.48 -2.31 -13.06
C PRO A 115 4.31 -3.65 -13.81
N ARG A 116 3.17 -4.31 -13.64
CA ARG A 116 2.85 -5.60 -14.29
C ARG A 116 3.03 -5.59 -15.81
N CYS A 117 2.80 -4.44 -16.45
CA CYS A 117 2.94 -4.22 -17.90
C CYS A 117 4.06 -3.22 -18.18
N PHE A 118 5.21 -3.35 -17.49
CA PHE A 118 6.33 -2.46 -17.71
C PHE A 118 6.89 -2.62 -19.12
N ASP A 119 7.07 -1.50 -19.82
CA ASP A 119 7.76 -1.49 -21.11
C ASP A 119 9.28 -1.53 -20.90
N PHE A 120 9.89 -2.65 -21.25
CA PHE A 120 11.34 -2.86 -21.18
C PHE A 120 12.10 -2.28 -22.37
N GLY A 121 11.50 -1.41 -23.18
CA GLY A 121 12.20 -0.66 -24.24
C GLY A 121 13.20 0.35 -23.65
N ASP A 122 14.25 0.65 -24.45
CA ASP A 122 15.38 1.47 -24.00
C ASP A 122 14.99 2.84 -23.42
N ALA A 123 13.99 3.49 -24.00
CA ALA A 123 13.51 4.80 -23.53
C ALA A 123 12.88 4.71 -22.12
N SER A 124 12.01 3.72 -21.90
CA SER A 124 11.33 3.49 -20.63
C SER A 124 12.32 3.07 -19.54
N LEU A 125 13.25 2.17 -19.87
CA LEU A 125 14.32 1.77 -18.96
C LEU A 125 15.21 2.94 -18.57
N SER A 126 15.64 3.76 -19.54
CA SER A 126 16.50 4.91 -19.31
C SER A 126 15.84 5.93 -18.38
N GLU A 127 14.55 6.23 -18.60
CA GLU A 127 13.79 7.15 -17.76
C GLU A 127 13.61 6.58 -16.35
N THR A 128 13.29 5.29 -16.22
CA THR A 128 13.18 4.63 -14.92
C THR A 128 14.52 4.67 -14.17
N MET A 129 15.62 4.33 -14.82
CA MET A 129 16.93 4.38 -14.19
C MET A 129 17.34 5.80 -13.81
N ARG A 130 17.04 6.79 -14.64
CA ARG A 130 17.26 8.21 -14.33
C ARG A 130 16.53 8.62 -13.04
N ARG A 131 15.25 8.23 -12.89
CA ARG A 131 14.46 8.51 -11.68
C ARG A 131 15.04 7.80 -10.46
N LEU A 132 15.28 6.49 -10.56
CA LEU A 132 15.80 5.70 -9.44
C LEU A 132 17.18 6.17 -8.98
N SER A 133 18.03 6.66 -9.88
CA SER A 133 19.38 7.16 -9.56
C SER A 133 19.40 8.43 -8.74
N GLN A 134 18.28 9.15 -8.61
CA GLN A 134 18.17 10.35 -7.78
C GLN A 134 18.12 10.02 -6.28
N TYR A 135 17.69 8.80 -5.93
CA TYR A 135 17.52 8.39 -4.55
C TYR A 135 18.79 7.80 -3.95
N LYS A 136 19.01 8.04 -2.65
CA LYS A 136 20.15 7.48 -1.92
C LYS A 136 20.17 5.95 -1.97
N LYS A 137 19.01 5.33 -1.84
CA LYS A 137 18.81 3.88 -1.94
C LYS A 137 17.43 3.58 -2.52
N VAL A 138 17.36 2.47 -3.26
CA VAL A 138 16.09 1.91 -3.77
C VAL A 138 15.87 0.53 -3.18
N ARG A 139 14.64 0.19 -2.88
CA ARG A 139 14.20 -1.14 -2.45
C ARG A 139 13.05 -1.61 -3.35
N MET A 140 13.12 -2.86 -3.78
CA MET A 140 12.05 -3.58 -4.46
C MET A 140 11.78 -4.84 -3.65
N ILE A 141 10.78 -4.80 -2.78
CA ILE A 141 10.55 -5.87 -1.80
C ILE A 141 9.46 -6.85 -2.22
N GLY A 142 8.67 -6.50 -3.26
CA GLY A 142 7.63 -7.37 -3.81
C GLY A 142 6.44 -7.59 -2.87
N CYS A 143 6.11 -6.59 -2.07
CA CYS A 143 4.97 -6.55 -1.16
C CYS A 143 4.67 -5.07 -0.89
N ALA A 144 3.61 -4.55 -1.49
CA ALA A 144 3.30 -3.14 -1.46
C ALA A 144 2.73 -2.70 -0.11
N GLY A 145 1.90 -3.54 0.51
CA GLY A 145 1.39 -3.28 1.85
C GLY A 145 2.50 -3.08 2.87
N LEU A 146 3.51 -3.97 2.90
CA LEU A 146 4.66 -3.79 3.79
C LEU A 146 5.52 -2.58 3.42
N ALA A 147 5.72 -2.33 2.12
CA ALA A 147 6.46 -1.16 1.67
C ALA A 147 5.81 0.13 2.19
N LEU A 148 4.50 0.23 2.10
CA LEU A 148 3.72 1.37 2.61
C LEU A 148 3.70 1.42 4.15
N ALA A 149 3.52 0.29 4.84
CA ALA A 149 3.58 0.23 6.30
C ALA A 149 4.94 0.69 6.85
N TRP A 150 6.04 0.24 6.21
CA TRP A 150 7.38 0.67 6.58
C TRP A 150 7.66 2.13 6.22
N THR A 151 7.01 2.65 5.17
CA THR A 151 7.04 4.09 4.87
C THR A 151 6.29 4.89 5.94
N ALA A 152 5.11 4.43 6.37
CA ALA A 152 4.39 5.03 7.49
C ALA A 152 5.19 5.01 8.80
N GLY A 153 6.01 3.98 9.01
CA GLY A 153 6.90 3.84 10.17
C GLY A 153 8.24 4.56 10.06
N GLY A 154 8.49 5.30 8.97
CA GLY A 154 9.74 6.04 8.76
C GLY A 154 10.97 5.18 8.46
N MET A 155 10.79 3.89 8.17
CA MET A 155 11.88 3.00 7.75
C MET A 155 12.23 3.19 6.26
N MET A 156 11.27 3.63 5.47
CA MET A 156 11.40 4.12 4.10
C MET A 156 10.88 5.55 4.05
N ASP A 157 11.33 6.34 3.06
CA ASP A 157 10.96 7.75 2.96
C ASP A 157 9.87 8.01 1.91
N LEU A 158 9.87 7.19 0.86
CA LEU A 158 8.90 7.27 -0.24
C LEU A 158 8.58 5.88 -0.78
N TYR A 159 7.30 5.63 -1.01
CA TYR A 159 6.78 4.57 -1.85
C TYR A 159 6.26 5.18 -3.15
N ARG A 160 6.61 4.58 -4.30
CA ARG A 160 6.03 4.91 -5.59
C ARG A 160 5.91 3.66 -6.45
N GLU A 161 4.72 3.36 -6.91
CA GLU A 161 4.48 2.27 -7.86
C GLU A 161 3.35 2.63 -8.82
N GLU A 162 3.56 2.28 -10.09
CA GLU A 162 2.61 2.52 -11.16
C GLU A 162 1.81 1.24 -11.45
N ASN A 163 0.55 1.40 -11.82
CA ASN A 163 -0.33 0.30 -12.24
C ASN A 163 -0.46 -0.80 -11.16
N ILE A 164 -0.52 -0.39 -9.88
CA ILE A 164 -0.74 -1.27 -8.74
C ILE A 164 -2.24 -1.47 -8.49
N PHE A 165 -2.62 -2.59 -7.94
CA PHE A 165 -4.00 -2.80 -7.54
C PHE A 165 -4.36 -2.04 -6.27
N LEU A 166 -5.63 -1.62 -6.19
CA LEU A 166 -6.13 -0.84 -5.06
C LEU A 166 -6.06 -1.60 -3.74
N TRP A 167 -6.26 -2.91 -3.74
CA TRP A 167 -6.20 -3.75 -2.54
C TRP A 167 -4.79 -3.87 -1.96
N ASP A 168 -3.73 -3.80 -2.78
CA ASP A 168 -2.33 -3.78 -2.33
C ASP A 168 -1.97 -2.47 -1.63
N ALA A 169 -2.66 -1.36 -1.98
CA ALA A 169 -2.24 -0.02 -1.59
C ALA A 169 -3.17 0.68 -0.58
N ALA A 170 -4.48 0.42 -0.62
CA ALA A 170 -5.46 1.20 0.13
C ALA A 170 -5.18 1.26 1.65
N ALA A 171 -4.85 0.14 2.27
CA ALA A 171 -4.53 0.10 3.70
C ALA A 171 -3.28 0.94 4.02
N GLY A 172 -2.25 0.79 3.19
CA GLY A 172 -0.99 1.50 3.36
C GLY A 172 -1.10 3.01 3.17
N ILE A 173 -1.92 3.48 2.22
CA ILE A 173 -2.23 4.90 2.02
C ILE A 173 -2.79 5.50 3.31
N ALA A 174 -3.81 4.87 3.92
CA ALA A 174 -4.39 5.32 5.17
C ALA A 174 -3.37 5.38 6.32
N LEU A 175 -2.45 4.40 6.38
CA LEU A 175 -1.38 4.39 7.39
C LEU A 175 -0.38 5.53 7.19
N VAL A 176 0.07 5.76 5.95
CA VAL A 176 1.04 6.84 5.65
C VAL A 176 0.48 8.21 6.03
N GLU A 177 -0.77 8.49 5.65
CA GLU A 177 -1.42 9.77 5.97
C GLU A 177 -1.64 9.93 7.49
N ALA A 178 -2.09 8.89 8.18
CA ALA A 178 -2.26 8.90 9.62
C ALA A 178 -0.94 9.00 10.40
N ALA A 179 0.19 8.68 9.76
CA ALA A 179 1.54 8.86 10.30
C ALA A 179 2.14 10.27 10.03
N GLY A 180 1.36 11.19 9.43
CA GLY A 180 1.81 12.54 9.09
C GLY A 180 2.53 12.63 7.73
N GLY A 181 2.53 11.56 6.94
CA GLY A 181 2.95 11.57 5.55
C GLY A 181 1.88 12.16 4.62
N HIS A 182 2.14 12.09 3.34
CA HIS A 182 1.20 12.46 2.28
C HIS A 182 1.10 11.33 1.27
N ALA A 183 -0.08 11.14 0.70
CA ALA A 183 -0.29 10.17 -0.37
C ALA A 183 -1.08 10.80 -1.52
N THR A 184 -0.70 10.43 -2.74
CA THR A 184 -1.45 10.73 -3.95
C THR A 184 -1.65 9.46 -4.74
N PHE A 185 -2.78 9.35 -5.42
CA PHE A 185 -3.03 8.27 -6.35
C PHE A 185 -3.84 8.77 -7.55
N THR A 186 -3.59 8.17 -8.71
CA THR A 186 -4.34 8.50 -9.93
C THR A 186 -5.75 7.93 -9.86
N PRO A 187 -6.70 8.41 -10.71
CA PRO A 187 -8.00 7.79 -10.83
C PRO A 187 -7.89 6.29 -11.06
N ILE A 188 -8.69 5.53 -10.33
CA ILE A 188 -8.69 4.06 -10.37
C ILE A 188 -9.38 3.61 -11.65
N ASP A 189 -8.73 2.75 -12.41
CA ASP A 189 -9.26 2.22 -13.66
C ASP A 189 -10.35 1.14 -13.46
N GLY A 190 -10.94 0.67 -14.55
CA GLY A 190 -11.96 -0.39 -14.52
C GLY A 190 -11.43 -1.77 -14.10
N GLN A 191 -10.15 -1.90 -13.84
CA GLN A 191 -9.49 -3.11 -13.31
C GLN A 191 -8.96 -2.93 -11.88
N TRP A 192 -9.40 -1.89 -11.19
CA TRP A 192 -9.00 -1.52 -9.83
C TRP A 192 -7.51 -1.14 -9.70
N ARG A 193 -6.91 -0.58 -10.77
CA ARG A 193 -5.50 -0.18 -10.77
C ARG A 193 -5.36 1.33 -10.64
N THR A 194 -4.26 1.72 -10.01
CA THR A 194 -3.89 3.12 -9.81
C THR A 194 -2.37 3.26 -9.79
N THR A 195 -1.87 4.48 -9.87
CA THR A 195 -0.48 4.83 -9.54
C THR A 195 -0.46 5.49 -8.19
N VAL A 196 0.38 5.02 -7.28
CA VAL A 196 0.47 5.54 -5.91
C VAL A 196 1.84 6.16 -5.69
N THR A 197 1.85 7.32 -5.05
CA THR A 197 3.03 7.96 -4.48
C THR A 197 2.70 8.35 -3.04
N ALA A 198 3.43 7.82 -2.05
CA ALA A 198 3.13 8.02 -0.64
C ALA A 198 4.41 8.07 0.21
N GLY A 199 4.49 8.98 1.17
CA GLY A 199 5.64 9.11 2.05
C GLY A 199 5.82 10.51 2.60
N SER A 200 7.08 10.95 2.75
CA SER A 200 7.39 12.30 3.18
C SER A 200 6.70 13.35 2.29
N PRO A 201 5.98 14.32 2.87
CA PRO A 201 5.24 15.32 2.08
C PRO A 201 6.10 16.06 1.05
N SER A 202 7.35 16.40 1.40
CA SER A 202 8.27 17.08 0.51
C SER A 202 8.66 16.23 -0.71
N LEU A 203 8.86 14.92 -0.50
CA LEU A 203 9.21 13.99 -1.58
C LEU A 203 8.00 13.73 -2.48
N VAL A 204 6.81 13.54 -1.92
CA VAL A 204 5.59 13.37 -2.71
C VAL A 204 5.33 14.60 -3.60
N ALA A 205 5.52 15.80 -3.07
CA ALA A 205 5.38 17.04 -3.84
C ALA A 205 6.41 17.16 -4.98
N ALA A 206 7.58 16.57 -4.85
CA ALA A 206 8.64 16.63 -5.86
C ALA A 206 8.44 15.62 -7.02
N GLU A 207 7.56 14.63 -6.85
CA GLU A 207 7.23 13.62 -7.88
C GLU A 207 6.14 14.11 -8.87
N HIS A 208 5.56 15.29 -8.63
CA HIS A 208 4.55 15.96 -9.46
C HIS A 208 5.12 17.17 -10.15
#